data_cddf24ddd5bfb2a9345c58c72a8244d3
#
_entry.id   cddf24ddd5bfb2a9345c58c72a8244d3
#
_cell.length_a   1.000
_cell.length_b   1.000
_cell.length_c   1.000
_cell.angle_alpha   90.00
_cell.angle_beta   90.00
_cell.angle_gamma   90.00
#
_symmetry.space_group_name_H-M   'P 1'
#
loop_
_entity.id
_entity.type
_entity.pdbx_description
1 polymer ?
#
loop_
_entity_poly.entity_id
_entity_poly.type
_entity_poly.pdbx_seq_one_letter_code
_entity_poly.pdbx_strand_id
1 'polypeptide(L)'
;MDVLDCIIIGSGPAGLSASLVLGRARREIVLFDDKTNRNRVTDEARGFITRDRTNPQEFREMGLQELDNYPSVSYVNATVTEIIKDTDNERFTVKASNKQEYVTEKIILATGIQEVFFIPSIRNYYGKSLFSCPYCDGWEQRDKPLVVIAEKEDHVMHLTKLIYNWSKDLVVLTNGLKLSKEAVSQLERRKIKIIEDQIKTLIGNDGYLEKIEFESGETVKRSYGFVAPTYYRPNKLVEMLGCEIHENGKVITDGVGRTSEKNVYIAGETETARPSSLMISAARGNKAAVSVNVDLTEERF
;
A
#
# COMPACT_ATOMS: atom_id res chain seq x y z
N MET A 1 -11.66 21.92 -23.92
CA MET A 1 -10.91 20.70 -23.50
C MET A 1 -11.82 19.53 -23.78
N ASP A 2 -11.29 18.48 -24.38
CA ASP A 2 -12.07 17.25 -24.56
C ASP A 2 -12.34 16.64 -23.18
N VAL A 3 -13.54 16.11 -23.00
CA VAL A 3 -13.93 15.48 -21.74
C VAL A 3 -13.47 14.03 -21.76
N LEU A 4 -12.69 13.65 -20.78
CA LEU A 4 -12.22 12.29 -20.62
C LEU A 4 -13.31 11.38 -20.03
N ASP A 5 -13.31 10.12 -20.42
CA ASP A 5 -14.20 9.11 -19.82
C ASP A 5 -13.85 8.88 -18.35
N CYS A 6 -12.55 8.73 -18.04
CA CYS A 6 -12.09 8.48 -16.68
C CYS A 6 -10.67 9.00 -16.43
N ILE A 7 -10.44 9.55 -15.24
CA ILE A 7 -9.11 9.80 -14.71
C ILE A 7 -8.81 8.77 -13.62
N ILE A 8 -7.61 8.14 -13.72
CA ILE A 8 -7.10 7.18 -12.75
C ILE A 8 -5.93 7.81 -12.02
N ILE A 9 -5.92 7.79 -10.68
CA ILE A 9 -4.88 8.43 -9.87
C ILE A 9 -4.09 7.38 -9.12
N GLY A 10 -2.82 7.18 -9.51
CA GLY A 10 -1.86 6.22 -9.01
C GLY A 10 -1.59 5.07 -9.99
N SER A 11 -0.32 4.86 -10.38
CA SER A 11 0.11 3.79 -11.28
C SER A 11 0.70 2.57 -10.55
N GLY A 12 0.22 2.28 -9.35
CA GLY A 12 0.42 0.99 -8.72
C GLY A 12 -0.34 -0.14 -9.46
N PRO A 13 -0.26 -1.39 -9.00
CA PRO A 13 -0.93 -2.52 -9.67
C PRO A 13 -2.42 -2.31 -9.90
N ALA A 14 -3.09 -1.59 -8.99
CA ALA A 14 -4.51 -1.25 -9.12
C ALA A 14 -4.76 -0.29 -10.29
N GLY A 15 -4.03 0.82 -10.35
CA GLY A 15 -4.21 1.80 -11.43
C GLY A 15 -3.78 1.27 -12.79
N LEU A 16 -2.68 0.54 -12.88
CA LEU A 16 -2.23 -0.11 -14.12
C LEU A 16 -3.28 -1.11 -14.63
N SER A 17 -3.82 -1.96 -13.74
CA SER A 17 -4.86 -2.92 -14.11
C SER A 17 -6.15 -2.22 -14.55
N ALA A 18 -6.53 -1.13 -13.88
CA ALA A 18 -7.69 -0.33 -14.26
C ALA A 18 -7.50 0.31 -15.63
N SER A 19 -6.32 0.91 -15.87
CA SER A 19 -5.98 1.55 -17.16
C SER A 19 -6.00 0.54 -18.31
N LEU A 20 -5.46 -0.66 -18.09
CA LEU A 20 -5.47 -1.72 -19.09
C LEU A 20 -6.90 -2.13 -19.47
N VAL A 21 -7.80 -2.30 -18.49
CA VAL A 21 -9.20 -2.66 -18.74
C VAL A 21 -9.91 -1.55 -19.52
N LEU A 22 -9.78 -0.29 -19.11
CA LEU A 22 -10.46 0.83 -19.78
C LEU A 22 -9.87 1.13 -21.16
N GLY A 23 -8.54 1.02 -21.34
CA GLY A 23 -7.90 1.12 -22.66
C GLY A 23 -8.42 0.05 -23.63
N ARG A 24 -8.54 -1.22 -23.17
CA ARG A 24 -9.13 -2.31 -23.96
C ARG A 24 -10.61 -2.09 -24.26
N ALA A 25 -11.32 -1.37 -23.39
CA ALA A 25 -12.71 -0.93 -23.62
C ALA A 25 -12.80 0.33 -24.50
N ARG A 26 -11.68 0.84 -25.02
CA ARG A 26 -11.59 2.03 -25.88
C ARG A 26 -12.11 3.30 -25.22
N ARG A 27 -11.91 3.42 -23.88
CA ARG A 27 -12.26 4.63 -23.11
C ARG A 27 -11.09 5.62 -23.14
N GLU A 28 -11.39 6.88 -23.33
CA GLU A 28 -10.41 7.97 -23.28
C GLU A 28 -10.05 8.26 -21.83
N ILE A 29 -8.84 7.89 -21.42
CA ILE A 29 -8.40 7.98 -20.01
C ILE A 29 -7.04 8.65 -19.85
N VAL A 30 -6.85 9.23 -18.66
CA VAL A 30 -5.53 9.69 -18.18
C VAL A 30 -5.19 8.98 -16.90
N LEU A 31 -3.99 8.37 -16.87
CA LEU A 31 -3.38 7.78 -15.69
C LEU A 31 -2.35 8.74 -15.09
N PHE A 32 -2.61 9.24 -13.87
CA PHE A 32 -1.67 10.06 -13.10
C PHE A 32 -0.82 9.23 -12.16
N ASP A 33 0.46 9.62 -12.02
CA ASP A 33 1.37 9.03 -11.03
C ASP A 33 2.48 10.01 -10.64
N ASP A 34 2.87 10.00 -9.38
CA ASP A 34 3.96 10.81 -8.83
C ASP A 34 5.16 9.97 -8.35
N LYS A 35 5.16 8.67 -8.67
CA LYS A 35 6.23 7.70 -8.34
C LYS A 35 6.47 7.50 -6.84
N THR A 36 5.45 7.73 -6.02
CA THR A 36 5.53 7.58 -4.55
C THR A 36 4.99 6.25 -4.05
N ASN A 37 4.86 5.25 -4.91
CA ASN A 37 4.35 3.92 -4.56
C ASN A 37 5.07 3.33 -3.33
N ARG A 38 4.30 2.73 -2.43
CA ARG A 38 4.77 2.24 -1.13
C ARG A 38 5.93 1.25 -1.23
N ASN A 39 5.86 0.32 -2.17
CA ASN A 39 6.86 -0.74 -2.33
C ASN A 39 8.15 -0.31 -3.05
N ARG A 40 8.31 0.99 -3.39
CA ARG A 40 9.55 1.51 -4.03
C ARG A 40 10.81 1.32 -3.19
N VAL A 41 10.66 1.02 -1.90
CA VAL A 41 11.78 0.85 -0.96
C VAL A 41 12.35 -0.57 -0.96
N THR A 42 11.70 -1.53 -1.61
CA THR A 42 12.17 -2.92 -1.71
C THR A 42 12.85 -3.17 -3.05
N ASP A 43 13.85 -4.04 -3.06
CA ASP A 43 14.56 -4.42 -4.29
C ASP A 43 13.71 -5.35 -5.17
N GLU A 44 12.87 -6.18 -4.55
CA GLU A 44 12.04 -7.17 -5.25
C GLU A 44 10.59 -7.14 -4.73
N ALA A 45 9.63 -7.17 -5.62
CA ALA A 45 8.23 -7.46 -5.33
C ALA A 45 7.96 -8.95 -5.52
N ARG A 46 7.33 -9.58 -4.54
CA ARG A 46 7.15 -11.03 -4.51
C ARG A 46 5.68 -11.42 -4.46
N GLY A 47 5.41 -12.67 -4.84
CA GLY A 47 4.08 -13.26 -4.76
C GLY A 47 3.11 -12.82 -5.87
N PHE A 48 3.60 -12.19 -6.95
CA PHE A 48 2.81 -11.97 -8.16
C PHE A 48 3.17 -13.05 -9.18
N ILE A 49 2.24 -13.97 -9.43
CA ILE A 49 2.47 -15.08 -10.37
C ILE A 49 2.91 -14.54 -11.74
N THR A 50 3.90 -15.17 -12.35
CA THR A 50 4.60 -14.76 -13.58
C THR A 50 5.54 -13.55 -13.43
N ARG A 51 5.52 -12.82 -12.31
CA ARG A 51 6.35 -11.65 -12.01
C ARG A 51 6.93 -11.70 -10.59
N ASP A 52 7.13 -12.91 -10.07
CA ASP A 52 7.79 -13.09 -8.78
C ASP A 52 9.24 -12.59 -8.83
N ARG A 53 9.67 -11.85 -7.80
CA ARG A 53 10.99 -11.20 -7.70
C ARG A 53 11.27 -10.09 -8.71
N THR A 54 10.27 -9.52 -9.34
CA THR A 54 10.45 -8.36 -10.21
C THR A 54 10.68 -7.11 -9.35
N ASN A 55 11.63 -6.25 -9.74
CA ASN A 55 11.80 -4.96 -9.08
C ASN A 55 10.50 -4.12 -9.20
N PRO A 56 10.03 -3.43 -8.14
CA PRO A 56 8.78 -2.68 -8.20
C PRO A 56 8.71 -1.60 -9.27
N GLN A 57 9.84 -0.94 -9.55
CA GLN A 57 9.91 0.05 -10.63
C GLN A 57 9.82 -0.62 -12.00
N GLU A 58 10.55 -1.72 -12.22
CA GLU A 58 10.48 -2.51 -13.44
C GLU A 58 9.06 -3.05 -13.68
N PHE A 59 8.40 -3.57 -12.63
CA PHE A 59 7.00 -4.01 -12.71
C PHE A 59 6.09 -2.89 -13.21
N ARG A 60 6.26 -1.68 -12.68
CA ARG A 60 5.48 -0.52 -13.09
C ARG A 60 5.78 -0.09 -14.53
N GLU A 61 7.06 -0.07 -14.91
CA GLU A 61 7.49 0.29 -16.27
C GLU A 61 6.97 -0.69 -17.32
N MET A 62 7.03 -2.00 -17.06
CA MET A 62 6.39 -3.01 -17.91
C MET A 62 4.89 -2.77 -18.07
N GLY A 63 4.19 -2.48 -16.95
CA GLY A 63 2.76 -2.17 -17.01
C GLY A 63 2.45 -0.92 -17.83
N LEU A 64 3.27 0.13 -17.73
CA LEU A 64 3.11 1.34 -18.58
C LEU A 64 3.37 1.03 -20.06
N GLN A 65 4.40 0.23 -20.37
CA GLN A 65 4.68 -0.19 -21.75
C GLN A 65 3.53 -1.00 -22.37
N GLU A 66 2.84 -1.84 -21.58
CA GLU A 66 1.64 -2.55 -22.06
C GLU A 66 0.52 -1.57 -22.46
N LEU A 67 0.42 -0.43 -21.78
CA LEU A 67 -0.60 0.60 -22.07
C LEU A 67 -0.31 1.36 -23.37
N ASP A 68 0.93 1.42 -23.84
CA ASP A 68 1.30 2.06 -25.12
C ASP A 68 0.58 1.43 -26.34
N ASN A 69 0.07 0.22 -26.20
CA ASN A 69 -0.74 -0.43 -27.24
C ASN A 69 -2.16 0.14 -27.35
N TYR A 70 -2.58 1.01 -26.45
CA TYR A 70 -3.94 1.56 -26.38
C TYR A 70 -3.92 3.09 -26.55
N PRO A 71 -4.13 3.63 -27.76
CA PRO A 71 -4.02 5.09 -28.04
C PRO A 71 -4.94 5.98 -27.20
N SER A 72 -6.03 5.41 -26.65
CA SER A 72 -6.96 6.12 -25.77
C SER A 72 -6.46 6.26 -24.32
N VAL A 73 -5.26 5.74 -23.99
CA VAL A 73 -4.66 5.82 -22.68
C VAL A 73 -3.50 6.81 -22.71
N SER A 74 -3.58 7.86 -21.91
CA SER A 74 -2.49 8.80 -21.70
C SER A 74 -1.90 8.66 -20.29
N TYR A 75 -0.57 8.73 -20.14
CA TYR A 75 0.13 8.73 -18.88
C TYR A 75 0.67 10.14 -18.56
N VAL A 76 0.44 10.60 -17.33
CA VAL A 76 0.94 11.91 -16.84
C VAL A 76 1.71 11.71 -15.54
N ASN A 77 3.02 12.01 -15.58
CA ASN A 77 3.87 12.00 -14.40
C ASN A 77 3.72 13.33 -13.64
N ALA A 78 2.70 13.41 -12.81
CA ALA A 78 2.40 14.58 -11.97
C ALA A 78 1.52 14.17 -10.77
N THR A 79 1.64 14.90 -9.67
CA THR A 79 0.73 14.77 -8.52
C THR A 79 -0.58 15.47 -8.80
N VAL A 80 -1.70 14.81 -8.57
CA VAL A 80 -3.02 15.46 -8.52
C VAL A 80 -3.13 16.27 -7.23
N THR A 81 -3.34 17.57 -7.35
CA THR A 81 -3.35 18.51 -6.21
C THR A 81 -4.76 18.90 -5.77
N GLU A 82 -5.70 18.91 -6.69
CA GLU A 82 -7.09 19.30 -6.43
C GLU A 82 -8.05 18.57 -7.38
N ILE A 83 -9.23 18.25 -6.87
CA ILE A 83 -10.36 17.75 -7.66
C ILE A 83 -11.57 18.60 -7.32
N ILE A 84 -12.17 19.24 -8.32
CA ILE A 84 -13.36 20.08 -8.19
C ILE A 84 -14.52 19.33 -8.83
N LYS A 85 -15.60 19.13 -8.10
CA LYS A 85 -16.83 18.51 -8.60
C LYS A 85 -17.72 19.58 -9.23
N ASP A 86 -18.06 19.41 -10.50
CA ASP A 86 -19.10 20.17 -11.20
C ASP A 86 -20.41 19.38 -11.08
N THR A 87 -21.27 19.80 -10.16
CA THR A 87 -22.54 19.12 -9.88
C THR A 87 -23.57 19.29 -10.99
N ASP A 88 -23.50 20.38 -11.74
CA ASP A 88 -24.48 20.72 -12.78
C ASP A 88 -24.27 19.84 -14.02
N ASN A 89 -23.01 19.53 -14.32
CA ASN A 89 -22.62 18.70 -15.47
C ASN A 89 -22.20 17.28 -15.09
N GLU A 90 -22.25 16.92 -13.80
CA GLU A 90 -21.81 15.62 -13.27
C GLU A 90 -20.37 15.25 -13.65
N ARG A 91 -19.46 16.23 -13.68
CA ARG A 91 -18.06 16.10 -14.11
C ARG A 91 -17.10 16.52 -13.00
N PHE A 92 -15.84 16.25 -13.24
CA PHE A 92 -14.75 16.67 -12.35
C PHE A 92 -13.70 17.45 -13.14
N THR A 93 -13.22 18.55 -12.55
CA THR A 93 -12.00 19.22 -12.99
C THR A 93 -10.87 18.77 -12.08
N VAL A 94 -9.85 18.12 -12.66
CA VAL A 94 -8.67 17.61 -11.96
C VAL A 94 -7.49 18.52 -12.26
N LYS A 95 -6.88 19.11 -11.21
CA LYS A 95 -5.67 19.94 -11.31
C LYS A 95 -4.44 19.14 -10.88
N ALA A 96 -3.36 19.31 -11.62
CA ALA A 96 -2.11 18.63 -11.37
C ALA A 96 -0.96 19.61 -11.08
N SER A 97 0.09 19.11 -10.44
CA SER A 97 1.29 19.89 -10.05
C SER A 97 2.04 20.51 -11.23
N ASN A 98 1.84 20.00 -12.45
CA ASN A 98 2.36 20.57 -13.70
C ASN A 98 1.52 21.77 -14.21
N LYS A 99 0.55 22.26 -13.43
CA LYS A 99 -0.38 23.36 -13.74
C LYS A 99 -1.36 23.07 -14.88
N GLN A 100 -1.49 21.82 -15.31
CA GLN A 100 -2.52 21.42 -16.28
C GLN A 100 -3.81 21.07 -15.54
N GLU A 101 -4.93 21.32 -16.25
CA GLU A 101 -6.28 20.96 -15.80
C GLU A 101 -6.88 19.97 -16.79
N TYR A 102 -7.66 19.03 -16.26
CA TYR A 102 -8.30 17.98 -17.04
C TYR A 102 -9.76 17.87 -16.61
N VAL A 103 -10.67 17.64 -17.57
CA VAL A 103 -12.09 17.42 -17.27
C VAL A 103 -12.43 15.96 -17.55
N THR A 104 -13.15 15.33 -16.63
CA THR A 104 -13.51 13.90 -16.73
C THR A 104 -14.91 13.62 -16.18
N GLU A 105 -15.54 12.56 -16.69
CA GLU A 105 -16.83 12.07 -16.17
C GLU A 105 -16.67 11.18 -14.95
N LYS A 106 -15.62 10.37 -14.89
CA LYS A 106 -15.38 9.39 -13.79
C LYS A 106 -13.98 9.54 -13.22
N ILE A 107 -13.83 9.13 -11.96
CA ILE A 107 -12.52 9.11 -11.27
C ILE A 107 -12.33 7.76 -10.60
N ILE A 108 -11.15 7.14 -10.78
CA ILE A 108 -10.68 6.00 -9.98
C ILE A 108 -9.55 6.45 -9.07
N LEU A 109 -9.75 6.38 -7.75
CA LEU A 109 -8.70 6.59 -6.75
C LEU A 109 -7.93 5.29 -6.50
N ALA A 110 -6.69 5.20 -6.98
CA ALA A 110 -5.77 4.08 -6.81
C ALA A 110 -4.46 4.51 -6.09
N THR A 111 -4.55 5.50 -5.21
CA THR A 111 -3.44 6.23 -4.59
C THR A 111 -2.69 5.44 -3.51
N GLY A 112 -3.21 4.27 -3.11
CA GLY A 112 -2.59 3.41 -2.13
C GLY A 112 -2.53 3.98 -0.72
N ILE A 113 -1.56 3.48 0.06
CA ILE A 113 -1.30 3.86 1.45
C ILE A 113 0.21 4.03 1.68
N GLN A 114 0.59 4.63 2.80
CA GLN A 114 1.98 4.77 3.27
C GLN A 114 2.09 4.32 4.72
N GLU A 115 3.32 3.95 5.15
CA GLU A 115 3.62 3.52 6.51
C GLU A 115 3.98 4.70 7.42
N VAL A 116 3.53 4.60 8.66
CA VAL A 116 4.04 5.38 9.80
C VAL A 116 4.75 4.44 10.77
N PHE A 117 6.00 4.73 11.05
CA PHE A 117 6.79 3.99 12.05
C PHE A 117 6.84 4.78 13.35
N PHE A 118 6.56 4.09 14.45
CA PHE A 118 6.59 4.64 15.79
C PHE A 118 8.02 4.98 16.27
N ILE A 119 9.04 4.32 15.69
CA ILE A 119 10.45 4.67 15.87
C ILE A 119 10.97 5.15 14.51
N PRO A 120 11.34 6.44 14.34
CA PRO A 120 11.73 6.99 13.04
C PRO A 120 12.90 6.26 12.37
N SER A 121 13.87 5.74 13.15
CA SER A 121 15.03 5.03 12.63
C SER A 121 14.69 3.69 11.93
N ILE A 122 13.51 3.12 12.15
CA ILE A 122 13.03 1.93 11.41
C ILE A 122 13.04 2.19 9.90
N ARG A 123 12.70 3.41 9.46
CA ARG A 123 12.65 3.78 8.04
C ARG A 123 13.99 3.56 7.31
N ASN A 124 15.10 3.70 8.02
CA ASN A 124 16.44 3.51 7.43
C ASN A 124 16.72 2.06 7.03
N TYR A 125 15.98 1.10 7.58
CA TYR A 125 16.18 -0.35 7.40
C TYR A 125 15.00 -1.00 6.69
N TYR A 126 13.89 -0.27 6.55
CA TYR A 126 12.66 -0.80 5.98
C TYR A 126 12.78 -1.06 4.48
N GLY A 127 12.39 -2.25 4.07
CA GLY A 127 12.50 -2.75 2.69
C GLY A 127 13.80 -3.47 2.36
N LYS A 128 14.83 -3.41 3.24
CA LYS A 128 16.11 -4.11 3.07
C LYS A 128 16.39 -5.17 4.14
N SER A 129 16.21 -4.82 5.41
CA SER A 129 16.44 -5.74 6.52
C SER A 129 15.29 -5.81 7.53
N LEU A 130 14.41 -4.81 7.50
CA LEU A 130 13.13 -4.83 8.22
C LEU A 130 11.97 -4.80 7.23
N PHE A 131 10.95 -5.63 7.47
CA PHE A 131 9.81 -5.82 6.58
C PHE A 131 8.51 -5.77 7.38
N SER A 132 7.37 -5.62 6.70
CA SER A 132 6.05 -5.66 7.36
C SER A 132 5.19 -6.85 6.93
N CYS A 133 5.58 -7.54 5.86
CA CYS A 133 4.78 -8.59 5.26
C CYS A 133 5.52 -9.93 5.24
N PRO A 134 5.23 -10.87 6.16
CA PRO A 134 5.87 -12.17 6.17
C PRO A 134 5.61 -13.02 4.91
N TYR A 135 4.46 -12.86 4.26
CA TYR A 135 4.19 -13.52 2.98
C TYR A 135 5.02 -12.99 1.82
N CYS A 136 5.47 -11.73 1.94
CA CYS A 136 6.32 -11.10 0.93
C CYS A 136 7.78 -11.48 1.11
N ASP A 137 8.30 -11.44 2.35
CA ASP A 137 9.74 -11.45 2.62
C ASP A 137 10.17 -12.63 3.53
N GLY A 138 9.23 -13.40 4.09
CA GLY A 138 9.52 -14.45 5.04
C GLY A 138 10.36 -15.58 4.46
N TRP A 139 10.18 -15.91 3.19
CA TRP A 139 10.95 -16.95 2.52
C TRP A 139 12.45 -16.63 2.47
N GLU A 140 12.82 -15.39 2.20
CA GLU A 140 14.21 -14.92 2.15
C GLU A 140 14.84 -14.82 3.54
N GLN A 141 14.00 -14.70 4.57
CA GLN A 141 14.42 -14.59 5.97
C GLN A 141 14.24 -15.90 6.76
N ARG A 142 13.82 -17.00 6.10
CA ARG A 142 13.62 -18.30 6.77
C ARG A 142 14.89 -18.78 7.44
N ASP A 143 14.70 -19.43 8.58
CA ASP A 143 15.76 -20.04 9.41
C ASP A 143 16.82 -19.07 9.97
N LYS A 144 16.63 -17.74 9.76
CA LYS A 144 17.53 -16.73 10.33
C LYS A 144 17.06 -16.29 11.72
N PRO A 145 18.00 -15.77 12.55
CA PRO A 145 17.65 -15.07 13.79
C PRO A 145 16.89 -13.77 13.46
N LEU A 146 15.61 -13.68 13.82
CA LEU A 146 14.75 -12.54 13.48
C LEU A 146 14.31 -11.75 14.71
N VAL A 147 14.06 -10.46 14.51
CA VAL A 147 13.37 -9.60 15.47
C VAL A 147 11.95 -9.30 15.01
N VAL A 148 11.03 -9.24 15.95
CA VAL A 148 9.65 -8.77 15.77
C VAL A 148 9.45 -7.50 16.58
N ILE A 149 9.09 -6.40 15.95
CA ILE A 149 8.93 -5.09 16.62
C ILE A 149 7.49 -4.61 16.45
N ALA A 150 6.75 -4.45 17.56
CA ALA A 150 5.38 -3.94 17.54
C ALA A 150 5.00 -3.31 18.89
N GLU A 151 4.08 -2.32 18.88
CA GLU A 151 3.65 -1.56 20.07
C GLU A 151 2.23 -1.90 20.55
N LYS A 152 1.58 -2.89 19.91
CA LYS A 152 0.24 -3.37 20.32
C LYS A 152 0.29 -4.86 20.48
N GLU A 153 -0.31 -5.37 21.55
CA GLU A 153 -0.25 -6.80 21.87
C GLU A 153 -0.85 -7.68 20.77
N ASP A 154 -1.94 -7.26 20.16
CA ASP A 154 -2.55 -7.96 19.03
C ASP A 154 -1.61 -8.06 17.82
N HIS A 155 -0.89 -6.96 17.51
CA HIS A 155 0.11 -6.93 16.47
C HIS A 155 1.33 -7.81 16.80
N VAL A 156 1.82 -7.73 18.05
CA VAL A 156 2.90 -8.58 18.56
C VAL A 156 2.55 -10.05 18.36
N MET A 157 1.39 -10.46 18.85
CA MET A 157 0.98 -11.86 18.84
C MET A 157 0.69 -12.36 17.41
N HIS A 158 -0.01 -11.55 16.61
CA HIS A 158 -0.32 -11.91 15.22
C HIS A 158 0.97 -12.09 14.40
N LEU A 159 1.83 -11.08 14.42
CA LEU A 159 3.05 -11.07 13.61
C LEU A 159 4.02 -12.18 14.05
N THR A 160 4.21 -12.35 15.36
CA THR A 160 5.10 -13.40 15.89
C THR A 160 4.61 -14.79 15.54
N LYS A 161 3.30 -15.07 15.72
CA LYS A 161 2.71 -16.37 15.35
C LYS A 161 2.90 -16.68 13.87
N LEU A 162 2.72 -15.68 13.03
CA LEU A 162 2.86 -15.83 11.59
C LEU A 162 4.32 -16.10 11.20
N ILE A 163 5.27 -15.27 11.69
CA ILE A 163 6.70 -15.38 11.38
C ILE A 163 7.28 -16.71 11.90
N TYR A 164 6.75 -17.24 12.99
CA TYR A 164 7.17 -18.52 13.55
C TYR A 164 7.09 -19.69 12.56
N ASN A 165 6.33 -19.53 11.46
CA ASN A 165 6.34 -20.48 10.36
C ASN A 165 7.68 -20.51 9.60
N TRP A 166 8.35 -19.36 9.47
CA TRP A 166 9.61 -19.22 8.70
C TRP A 166 10.86 -19.32 9.57
N SER A 167 10.82 -18.84 10.81
CA SER A 167 11.95 -18.97 11.75
C SER A 167 11.49 -19.27 13.15
N LYS A 168 12.31 -20.09 13.86
CA LYS A 168 12.09 -20.42 15.28
C LYS A 168 12.98 -19.58 16.23
N ASP A 169 14.02 -18.94 15.71
CA ASP A 169 14.88 -18.02 16.50
C ASP A 169 14.32 -16.60 16.41
N LEU A 170 13.38 -16.31 17.31
CA LEU A 170 12.70 -15.03 17.38
C LEU A 170 13.00 -14.29 18.67
N VAL A 171 13.14 -12.97 18.57
CA VAL A 171 13.12 -12.04 19.70
C VAL A 171 12.00 -11.02 19.43
N VAL A 172 11.14 -10.84 20.42
CA VAL A 172 10.02 -9.87 20.38
C VAL A 172 10.41 -8.62 21.16
N LEU A 173 10.26 -7.45 20.53
CA LEU A 173 10.47 -6.14 21.13
C LEU A 173 9.16 -5.38 21.13
N THR A 174 8.74 -4.92 22.30
CA THR A 174 7.42 -4.29 22.48
C THR A 174 7.48 -2.77 22.69
N ASN A 175 8.68 -2.20 22.70
CA ASN A 175 8.93 -0.76 22.86
C ASN A 175 8.23 -0.16 24.10
N GLY A 176 8.39 -0.79 25.26
CA GLY A 176 7.80 -0.34 26.51
C GLY A 176 6.41 -0.90 26.82
N LEU A 177 5.73 -1.54 25.87
CA LEU A 177 4.44 -2.18 26.13
C LEU A 177 4.64 -3.41 27.02
N LYS A 178 3.87 -3.50 28.10
CA LYS A 178 3.76 -4.71 28.93
C LYS A 178 2.74 -5.65 28.33
N LEU A 179 3.16 -6.87 28.04
CA LEU A 179 2.28 -7.90 27.52
C LEU A 179 1.45 -8.54 28.63
N SER A 180 0.28 -9.04 28.31
CA SER A 180 -0.54 -9.83 29.20
C SER A 180 0.16 -11.13 29.62
N LYS A 181 -0.17 -11.66 30.80
CA LYS A 181 0.37 -12.95 31.27
C LYS A 181 0.12 -14.09 30.28
N GLU A 182 -1.01 -14.03 29.60
CA GLU A 182 -1.40 -15.01 28.59
C GLU A 182 -0.47 -14.93 27.36
N ALA A 183 -0.22 -13.74 26.83
CA ALA A 183 0.68 -13.51 25.72
C ALA A 183 2.10 -13.94 26.04
N VAL A 184 2.63 -13.53 27.22
CA VAL A 184 3.96 -13.95 27.70
C VAL A 184 4.05 -15.49 27.77
N SER A 185 3.08 -16.16 28.43
CA SER A 185 3.08 -17.63 28.55
C SER A 185 3.05 -18.33 27.19
N GLN A 186 2.35 -17.78 26.19
CA GLN A 186 2.31 -18.34 24.83
C GLN A 186 3.68 -18.24 24.12
N LEU A 187 4.39 -17.12 24.29
CA LEU A 187 5.70 -16.91 23.69
C LEU A 187 6.79 -17.73 24.37
N GLU A 188 6.82 -17.76 25.72
CA GLU A 188 7.79 -18.51 26.51
C GLU A 188 7.72 -20.02 26.26
N ARG A 189 6.52 -20.59 26.11
CA ARG A 189 6.35 -22.01 25.73
C ARG A 189 7.05 -22.36 24.40
N ARG A 190 7.30 -21.38 23.54
CA ARG A 190 8.02 -21.51 22.27
C ARG A 190 9.47 -21.05 22.36
N LYS A 191 9.94 -20.74 23.58
CA LYS A 191 11.29 -20.21 23.86
C LYS A 191 11.59 -18.90 23.11
N ILE A 192 10.56 -18.10 22.85
CA ILE A 192 10.69 -16.78 22.22
C ILE A 192 11.03 -15.78 23.32
N LYS A 193 12.20 -15.12 23.18
CA LYS A 193 12.63 -14.07 24.11
C LYS A 193 11.78 -12.81 23.90
N ILE A 194 11.36 -12.20 25.01
CA ILE A 194 10.60 -10.94 25.04
C ILE A 194 11.48 -9.86 25.67
N ILE A 195 11.54 -8.69 25.07
CA ILE A 195 12.21 -7.51 25.62
C ILE A 195 11.18 -6.38 25.57
N GLU A 196 10.76 -5.92 26.76
CA GLU A 196 9.75 -4.89 26.92
C GLU A 196 10.36 -3.48 27.12
N ASP A 197 11.69 -3.38 27.10
CA ASP A 197 12.38 -2.12 27.22
C ASP A 197 12.04 -1.20 26.05
N GLN A 198 12.03 0.11 26.33
CA GLN A 198 11.83 1.13 25.32
C GLN A 198 13.03 1.18 24.38
N ILE A 199 12.77 1.11 23.09
CA ILE A 199 13.79 1.18 22.05
C ILE A 199 14.25 2.62 21.90
N LYS A 200 15.53 2.87 22.08
CA LYS A 200 16.17 4.17 21.87
C LYS A 200 16.46 4.40 20.39
N THR A 201 17.11 3.43 19.74
CA THR A 201 17.45 3.53 18.32
C THR A 201 17.80 2.19 17.70
N LEU A 202 17.72 2.13 16.38
CA LEU A 202 18.24 1.04 15.56
C LEU A 202 19.58 1.49 14.96
N ILE A 203 20.56 0.57 14.94
CA ILE A 203 21.93 0.82 14.49
C ILE A 203 22.30 -0.17 13.40
N GLY A 204 22.90 0.31 12.33
CA GLY A 204 23.35 -0.48 11.19
C GLY A 204 23.86 0.43 10.07
N ASN A 205 24.13 -0.14 8.91
CA ASN A 205 24.68 0.57 7.77
C ASN A 205 23.99 0.19 6.45
N ASP A 206 23.87 1.13 5.51
CA ASP A 206 23.36 0.93 4.13
C ASP A 206 21.99 0.23 4.04
N GLY A 207 21.14 0.41 5.06
CA GLY A 207 19.82 -0.22 5.13
C GLY A 207 19.83 -1.61 5.77
N TYR A 208 20.97 -2.07 6.27
CA TYR A 208 21.10 -3.35 6.97
C TYR A 208 21.26 -3.10 8.47
N LEU A 209 20.33 -3.68 9.23
CA LEU A 209 20.31 -3.63 10.68
C LEU A 209 21.45 -4.49 11.26
N GLU A 210 22.11 -4.00 12.29
CA GLU A 210 23.14 -4.76 13.04
C GLU A 210 22.69 -5.01 14.46
N LYS A 211 22.14 -4.01 15.13
CA LYS A 211 21.68 -4.09 16.52
C LYS A 211 20.63 -3.05 16.85
N ILE A 212 19.91 -3.31 17.92
CA ILE A 212 18.91 -2.39 18.50
C ILE A 212 19.40 -2.01 19.89
N GLU A 213 19.40 -0.72 20.21
CA GLU A 213 19.77 -0.15 21.51
C GLU A 213 18.53 0.30 22.26
N PHE A 214 18.45 0.00 23.55
CA PHE A 214 17.35 0.38 24.44
C PHE A 214 17.74 1.57 25.31
N GLU A 215 16.73 2.23 25.91
CA GLU A 215 16.94 3.35 26.84
C GLU A 215 17.74 2.93 28.10
N SER A 216 17.67 1.66 28.47
CA SER A 216 18.50 1.06 29.55
C SER A 216 20.00 1.01 29.22
N GLY A 217 20.39 1.23 27.96
CA GLY A 217 21.76 1.04 27.45
C GLY A 217 22.07 -0.40 27.01
N GLU A 218 21.15 -1.35 27.25
CA GLU A 218 21.30 -2.71 26.72
C GLU A 218 21.13 -2.74 25.18
N THR A 219 21.61 -3.82 24.57
CA THR A 219 21.50 -4.01 23.12
C THR A 219 21.10 -5.42 22.77
N VAL A 220 20.41 -5.59 21.63
CA VAL A 220 20.15 -6.88 21.02
C VAL A 220 20.66 -6.90 19.59
N LYS A 221 21.45 -7.91 19.23
CA LYS A 221 21.98 -8.10 17.87
C LYS A 221 20.97 -8.91 17.06
N ARG A 222 20.44 -8.30 16.01
CA ARG A 222 19.60 -8.91 14.97
C ARG A 222 19.82 -8.15 13.68
N SER A 223 20.00 -8.87 12.58
CA SER A 223 20.24 -8.28 11.27
C SER A 223 19.00 -8.22 10.40
N TYR A 224 17.94 -8.97 10.77
CA TYR A 224 16.70 -9.02 10.00
C TYR A 224 15.49 -9.12 10.93
N GLY A 225 14.35 -8.68 10.43
CA GLY A 225 13.11 -8.84 11.19
C GLY A 225 11.90 -8.24 10.54
N PHE A 226 10.84 -8.20 11.34
CA PHE A 226 9.55 -7.68 10.92
C PHE A 226 9.03 -6.65 11.90
N VAL A 227 8.38 -5.63 11.36
CA VAL A 227 7.79 -4.53 12.11
C VAL A 227 6.32 -4.37 11.74
N ALA A 228 5.50 -4.00 12.70
CA ALA A 228 4.09 -3.68 12.51
C ALA A 228 3.87 -2.16 12.44
N PRO A 229 3.96 -1.50 11.27
CA PRO A 229 3.67 -0.08 11.14
C PRO A 229 2.17 0.18 11.22
N THR A 230 1.80 1.43 11.42
CA THR A 230 0.47 1.92 11.09
C THR A 230 0.43 2.43 9.66
N TYR A 231 -0.78 2.56 9.09
CA TYR A 231 -0.95 2.96 7.70
C TYR A 231 -1.89 4.15 7.58
N TYR A 232 -1.65 5.00 6.58
CA TYR A 232 -2.53 6.13 6.25
C TYR A 232 -2.62 6.32 4.73
N ARG A 233 -3.67 6.99 4.26
CA ARG A 233 -3.73 7.46 2.88
C ARG A 233 -2.83 8.69 2.71
N PRO A 234 -1.98 8.75 1.67
CA PRO A 234 -0.98 9.84 1.53
C PRO A 234 -1.60 11.18 1.11
N ASN A 235 -2.86 11.19 0.75
CA ASN A 235 -3.60 12.37 0.31
C ASN A 235 -5.03 12.37 0.88
N LYS A 236 -5.73 13.48 0.69
CA LYS A 236 -7.11 13.68 1.17
C LYS A 236 -8.16 13.59 0.06
N LEU A 237 -7.84 12.93 -1.06
CA LEU A 237 -8.74 12.89 -2.22
C LEU A 237 -10.06 12.16 -1.93
N VAL A 238 -10.02 11.14 -1.08
CA VAL A 238 -11.22 10.41 -0.64
C VAL A 238 -12.15 11.34 0.14
N GLU A 239 -11.60 12.09 1.10
CA GLU A 239 -12.32 13.05 1.93
C GLU A 239 -12.77 14.28 1.14
N MET A 240 -11.92 14.80 0.25
CA MET A 240 -12.23 15.94 -0.63
C MET A 240 -13.40 15.65 -1.55
N LEU A 241 -13.55 14.41 -2.00
CA LEU A 241 -14.65 13.98 -2.85
C LEU A 241 -15.93 13.65 -2.06
N GLY A 242 -15.87 13.65 -0.73
CA GLY A 242 -17.02 13.37 0.13
C GLY A 242 -17.36 11.88 0.25
N CYS A 243 -16.44 10.97 -0.10
CA CYS A 243 -16.69 9.54 0.02
C CYS A 243 -16.87 9.13 1.50
N GLU A 244 -17.88 8.33 1.78
CA GLU A 244 -18.13 7.80 3.12
C GLU A 244 -17.04 6.83 3.56
N ILE A 245 -16.59 6.99 4.81
CA ILE A 245 -15.53 6.18 5.42
C ILE A 245 -16.09 5.54 6.69
N HIS A 246 -15.94 4.22 6.78
CA HIS A 246 -16.28 3.47 7.98
C HIS A 246 -15.33 3.81 9.14
N GLU A 247 -15.74 3.62 10.39
CA GLU A 247 -14.94 3.89 11.62
C GLU A 247 -13.56 3.22 11.60
N ASN A 248 -13.42 2.07 10.96
CA ASN A 248 -12.14 1.36 10.80
C ASN A 248 -11.23 1.93 9.69
N GLY A 249 -11.61 3.05 9.07
CA GLY A 249 -10.89 3.72 8.00
C GLY A 249 -11.12 3.14 6.60
N LYS A 250 -11.94 2.10 6.44
CA LYS A 250 -12.30 1.56 5.12
C LYS A 250 -13.28 2.51 4.41
N VAL A 251 -13.07 2.80 3.12
CA VAL A 251 -14.07 3.51 2.31
C VAL A 251 -15.26 2.59 2.05
N ILE A 252 -16.48 3.12 2.18
CA ILE A 252 -17.70 2.39 1.89
C ILE A 252 -17.85 2.24 0.38
N THR A 253 -17.97 0.99 -0.07
CA THR A 253 -18.13 0.63 -1.48
C THR A 253 -19.16 -0.48 -1.65
N ASP A 254 -19.64 -0.65 -2.89
CA ASP A 254 -20.50 -1.78 -3.29
C ASP A 254 -19.76 -3.13 -3.43
N GLY A 255 -18.43 -3.16 -3.13
CA GLY A 255 -17.57 -4.35 -3.27
C GLY A 255 -16.95 -4.52 -4.67
N VAL A 256 -17.32 -3.69 -5.64
CA VAL A 256 -16.74 -3.65 -6.98
C VAL A 256 -16.17 -2.27 -7.33
N GLY A 257 -15.99 -1.43 -6.32
CA GLY A 257 -15.24 -0.19 -6.40
C GLY A 257 -16.06 1.10 -6.46
N ARG A 258 -17.38 1.07 -6.65
CA ARG A 258 -18.22 2.27 -6.57
C ARG A 258 -18.29 2.75 -5.13
N THR A 259 -18.07 4.02 -4.90
CA THR A 259 -18.17 4.65 -3.58
C THR A 259 -19.60 5.19 -3.33
N SER A 260 -19.81 5.80 -2.16
CA SER A 260 -21.04 6.55 -1.87
C SER A 260 -21.22 7.80 -2.78
N GLU A 261 -20.13 8.28 -3.36
CA GLU A 261 -20.15 9.43 -4.28
C GLU A 261 -20.31 8.98 -5.73
N LYS A 262 -21.31 9.54 -6.41
CA LYS A 262 -21.58 9.26 -7.83
C LYS A 262 -20.33 9.54 -8.67
N ASN A 263 -20.01 8.66 -9.61
CA ASN A 263 -18.90 8.77 -10.54
C ASN A 263 -17.50 8.72 -9.90
N VAL A 264 -17.41 8.39 -8.61
CA VAL A 264 -16.15 8.19 -7.89
C VAL A 264 -15.97 6.72 -7.53
N TYR A 265 -14.86 6.16 -7.97
CA TYR A 265 -14.49 4.76 -7.76
C TYR A 265 -13.18 4.68 -6.99
N ILE A 266 -12.97 3.56 -6.32
CA ILE A 266 -11.78 3.34 -5.53
C ILE A 266 -11.20 1.96 -5.79
N ALA A 267 -9.87 1.84 -5.80
CA ALA A 267 -9.19 0.59 -6.07
C ALA A 267 -7.95 0.39 -5.19
N GLY A 268 -7.56 -0.86 -5.02
CA GLY A 268 -6.35 -1.24 -4.30
C GLY A 268 -6.42 -0.99 -2.80
N GLU A 269 -5.28 -0.59 -2.22
CA GLU A 269 -5.14 -0.35 -0.79
C GLU A 269 -5.83 0.94 -0.32
N THR A 270 -6.12 1.87 -1.24
CA THR A 270 -6.86 3.10 -0.97
C THR A 270 -8.22 2.80 -0.34
N GLU A 271 -8.90 1.73 -0.78
CA GLU A 271 -10.20 1.30 -0.23
C GLU A 271 -10.10 0.92 1.25
N THR A 272 -9.13 0.10 1.60
CA THR A 272 -9.09 -0.57 2.92
C THR A 272 -8.24 0.16 3.95
N ALA A 273 -7.40 1.11 3.54
CA ALA A 273 -6.35 1.71 4.38
C ALA A 273 -5.45 0.66 5.06
N ARG A 274 -5.33 -0.52 4.45
CA ARG A 274 -4.52 -1.66 4.94
C ARG A 274 -3.74 -2.27 3.78
N PRO A 275 -2.53 -2.81 4.04
CA PRO A 275 -1.73 -3.43 3.00
C PRO A 275 -2.40 -4.67 2.42
N SER A 276 -2.21 -4.88 1.13
CA SER A 276 -2.62 -6.08 0.41
C SER A 276 -1.51 -6.52 -0.54
N SER A 277 -1.64 -7.72 -1.13
CA SER A 277 -0.70 -8.14 -2.16
C SER A 277 -0.91 -7.36 -3.46
N LEU A 278 0.13 -7.34 -4.32
CA LEU A 278 0.05 -6.75 -5.67
C LEU A 278 -1.09 -7.38 -6.48
N MET A 279 -1.29 -8.70 -6.34
CA MET A 279 -2.34 -9.46 -7.01
C MET A 279 -3.74 -8.97 -6.62
N ILE A 280 -4.00 -8.80 -5.31
CA ILE A 280 -5.28 -8.31 -4.81
C ILE A 280 -5.49 -6.85 -5.24
N SER A 281 -4.45 -6.03 -5.20
CA SER A 281 -4.53 -4.64 -5.67
C SER A 281 -4.88 -4.57 -7.16
N ALA A 282 -4.23 -5.37 -8.02
CA ALA A 282 -4.53 -5.45 -9.45
C ALA A 282 -5.98 -5.91 -9.69
N ALA A 283 -6.44 -6.96 -8.96
CA ALA A 283 -7.81 -7.45 -9.07
C ALA A 283 -8.86 -6.39 -8.70
N ARG A 284 -8.60 -5.57 -7.67
CA ARG A 284 -9.48 -4.45 -7.30
C ARG A 284 -9.50 -3.38 -8.38
N GLY A 285 -8.35 -3.06 -8.98
CA GLY A 285 -8.27 -2.14 -10.12
C GLY A 285 -9.10 -2.62 -11.30
N ASN A 286 -8.99 -3.91 -11.64
CA ASN A 286 -9.79 -4.53 -12.69
C ASN A 286 -11.29 -4.39 -12.42
N LYS A 287 -11.75 -4.74 -11.20
CA LYS A 287 -13.17 -4.63 -10.82
C LYS A 287 -13.70 -3.20 -10.93
N ALA A 288 -12.95 -2.22 -10.39
CA ALA A 288 -13.35 -0.82 -10.46
C ALA A 288 -13.48 -0.32 -11.90
N ALA A 289 -12.54 -0.69 -12.77
CA ALA A 289 -12.58 -0.32 -14.18
C ALA A 289 -13.75 -0.94 -14.95
N VAL A 290 -14.06 -2.22 -14.66
CA VAL A 290 -15.26 -2.87 -15.21
C VAL A 290 -16.52 -2.12 -14.79
N SER A 291 -16.62 -1.71 -13.52
CA SER A 291 -17.73 -0.90 -13.02
C SER A 291 -17.86 0.44 -13.74
N VAL A 292 -16.73 1.16 -13.91
CA VAL A 292 -16.70 2.42 -14.69
C VAL A 292 -17.20 2.19 -16.11
N ASN A 293 -16.71 1.15 -16.78
CA ASN A 293 -17.12 0.88 -18.17
C ASN A 293 -18.60 0.51 -18.28
N VAL A 294 -19.14 -0.25 -17.33
CA VAL A 294 -20.58 -0.58 -17.27
C VAL A 294 -21.39 0.69 -17.12
N ASP A 295 -21.07 1.52 -16.14
CA ASP A 295 -21.82 2.75 -15.85
C ASP A 295 -21.79 3.73 -17.04
N LEU A 296 -20.63 3.95 -17.67
CA LEU A 296 -20.52 4.75 -18.90
C LEU A 296 -21.31 4.16 -20.06
N THR A 297 -21.41 2.84 -20.15
CA THR A 297 -22.17 2.19 -21.22
C THR A 297 -23.66 2.37 -20.99
N GLU A 298 -24.15 2.15 -19.78
CA GLU A 298 -25.57 2.34 -19.41
C GLU A 298 -26.02 3.82 -19.58
N GLU A 299 -25.14 4.77 -19.22
CA GLU A 299 -25.44 6.21 -19.33
C GLU A 299 -25.49 6.72 -20.79
N ARG A 300 -24.85 6.01 -21.74
CA ARG A 300 -24.71 6.44 -23.14
C ARG A 300 -25.50 5.58 -24.13
N PHE A 301 -26.13 4.50 -23.68
CA PHE A 301 -26.97 3.61 -24.51
C PHE A 301 -28.39 4.11 -24.55
#